data_b279667f51e59db99cf9caca5b29a10b
#
_entry.id   b279667f51e59db99cf9caca5b29a10b
#
_cell.length_a   1.000
_cell.length_b   1.000
_cell.length_c   1.000
_cell.angle_alpha   90.00
_cell.angle_beta   90.00
_cell.angle_gamma   90.00
#
_symmetry.space_group_name_H-M   'P 1'
#
loop_
_entity.id
_entity.type
_entity.pdbx_description
1 polymer ?
#
loop_
_entity_poly.entity_id
_entity_poly.type
_entity_poly.pdbx_seq_one_letter_code
_entity_poly.pdbx_strand_id
1 'polypeptide(L)'
;LMNRGSQTINLSGVKFIDGVTFDFSTAEIRSLDPGARVLIVKNLTAFEERYGNAFSSKIAGEYSGNLSNDGELITLVDATDTNILSFTYNDQSPWPEEPDGDSYTLVLINPVRPPIPEYGDPANWRASASSGGSPGDTGSSNYNDWKIANGLPIPETDADPDRDGRDNLLEYFEGTNPNSSDLASGTIAL
;
A
#
# COMPACT_ATOMS: atom_id res chain seq x y z
N LEU A 1 0.65 6.52 2.96
CA LEU A 1 2.06 6.15 3.08
C LEU A 1 2.25 4.90 3.94
N MET A 2 3.38 4.25 3.79
CA MET A 2 3.75 3.08 4.58
C MET A 2 5.22 3.17 4.98
N ASN A 3 5.54 2.85 6.23
CA ASN A 3 6.93 2.67 6.65
C ASN A 3 7.41 1.26 6.24
N ARG A 4 8.32 1.18 5.28
CA ARG A 4 8.91 -0.07 4.78
C ARG A 4 10.23 -0.44 5.48
N GLY A 5 10.70 0.42 6.38
CA GLY A 5 11.91 0.21 7.15
C GLY A 5 11.69 -0.59 8.42
N SER A 6 12.77 -0.86 9.13
CA SER A 6 12.79 -1.59 10.40
C SER A 6 12.85 -0.66 11.63
N GLN A 7 12.80 0.65 11.43
CA GLN A 7 12.83 1.65 12.51
C GLN A 7 11.61 2.56 12.39
N THR A 8 11.13 3.08 13.51
CA THR A 8 10.11 4.14 13.52
C THR A 8 10.67 5.38 12.82
N ILE A 9 9.89 5.93 11.89
CA ILE A 9 10.24 7.16 11.16
C ILE A 9 9.48 8.35 11.71
N ASN A 10 10.15 9.51 11.74
CA ASN A 10 9.53 10.79 12.05
C ASN A 10 9.05 11.44 10.75
N LEU A 11 7.77 11.77 10.66
CA LEU A 11 7.17 12.41 9.50
C LEU A 11 7.16 13.94 9.60
N SER A 12 7.61 14.56 10.72
CA SER A 12 7.63 16.02 10.85
C SER A 12 8.52 16.64 9.76
N GLY A 13 7.93 17.55 8.98
CA GLY A 13 8.58 18.18 7.82
C GLY A 13 8.49 17.40 6.52
N VAL A 14 7.96 16.17 6.53
CA VAL A 14 7.60 15.45 5.31
C VAL A 14 6.38 16.12 4.69
N LYS A 15 6.41 16.37 3.38
CA LYS A 15 5.33 17.12 2.68
C LYS A 15 5.05 16.56 1.30
N PHE A 16 3.79 16.51 0.92
CA PHE A 16 3.37 16.47 -0.47
C PHE A 16 3.38 17.90 -1.02
N ILE A 17 4.04 18.11 -2.16
CA ILE A 17 4.21 19.42 -2.80
C ILE A 17 3.63 19.48 -4.22
N ASP A 18 3.48 18.35 -4.89
CA ASP A 18 2.83 18.23 -6.20
C ASP A 18 1.71 17.18 -6.15
N GLY A 19 0.70 17.36 -7.01
CA GLY A 19 -0.55 16.62 -7.06
C GLY A 19 -1.51 17.08 -5.96
N VAL A 20 -1.14 16.87 -4.72
CA VAL A 20 -1.84 17.37 -3.53
C VAL A 20 -0.87 18.09 -2.62
N THR A 21 -1.39 18.91 -1.72
CA THR A 21 -0.59 19.59 -0.69
C THR A 21 -0.96 19.08 0.69
N PHE A 22 0.04 18.58 1.42
CA PHE A 22 -0.12 18.13 2.80
C PHE A 22 1.21 18.21 3.56
N ASP A 23 1.21 18.76 4.76
CA ASP A 23 2.40 18.86 5.63
C ASP A 23 2.18 18.05 6.90
N PHE A 24 2.99 17.01 7.09
CA PHE A 24 2.94 16.16 8.28
C PHE A 24 3.38 16.86 9.57
N SER A 25 4.00 18.05 9.51
CA SER A 25 4.38 18.81 10.72
C SER A 25 3.17 19.22 11.57
N THR A 26 2.01 19.42 10.93
CA THR A 26 0.75 19.80 11.58
C THR A 26 -0.23 18.64 11.70
N ALA A 27 0.15 17.43 11.27
CA ALA A 27 -0.69 16.26 11.23
C ALA A 27 -0.95 15.67 12.63
N GLU A 28 -2.06 14.95 12.77
CA GLU A 28 -2.36 14.15 13.97
C GLU A 28 -1.34 13.01 14.16
N ILE A 29 -0.88 12.40 13.06
CA ILE A 29 0.11 11.33 13.06
C ILE A 29 1.42 11.86 12.49
N ARG A 30 2.46 11.92 13.33
CA ARG A 30 3.80 12.43 12.99
C ARG A 30 4.91 11.42 13.15
N SER A 31 4.59 10.19 13.51
CA SER A 31 5.53 9.07 13.55
C SER A 31 4.87 7.82 12.98
N LEU A 32 5.66 6.96 12.37
CA LEU A 32 5.17 5.75 11.72
C LEU A 32 6.09 4.58 12.06
N ASP A 33 5.57 3.62 12.80
CA ASP A 33 6.29 2.42 13.18
C ASP A 33 6.57 1.51 11.98
N PRO A 34 7.52 0.58 12.06
CA PRO A 34 7.78 -0.41 11.02
C PRO A 34 6.50 -1.11 10.57
N GLY A 35 6.27 -1.18 9.25
CA GLY A 35 5.07 -1.79 8.66
C GLY A 35 3.78 -0.98 8.79
N ALA A 36 3.76 0.05 9.63
CA ALA A 36 2.56 0.87 9.81
C ALA A 36 2.24 1.72 8.57
N ARG A 37 0.96 2.05 8.42
CA ARG A 37 0.41 2.87 7.33
C ARG A 37 -0.28 4.10 7.88
N VAL A 38 -0.18 5.20 7.14
CA VAL A 38 -0.88 6.46 7.40
C VAL A 38 -1.62 6.90 6.15
N LEU A 39 -2.81 7.42 6.36
CA LEU A 39 -3.69 7.96 5.32
C LEU A 39 -3.72 9.49 5.41
N ILE A 40 -3.79 10.13 4.25
CA ILE A 40 -4.26 11.49 4.10
C ILE A 40 -5.52 11.43 3.24
N VAL A 41 -6.54 12.18 3.58
CA VAL A 41 -7.84 12.11 2.91
C VAL A 41 -8.22 13.48 2.35
N LYS A 42 -9.06 13.50 1.32
CA LYS A 42 -9.53 14.77 0.74
C LYS A 42 -10.58 15.44 1.63
N ASN A 43 -11.48 14.63 2.22
CA ASN A 43 -12.55 15.08 3.09
C ASN A 43 -12.83 13.98 4.11
N LEU A 44 -12.63 14.28 5.39
CA LEU A 44 -12.75 13.31 6.48
C LEU A 44 -14.18 12.80 6.61
N THR A 45 -15.17 13.72 6.58
CA THR A 45 -16.58 13.33 6.71
C THR A 45 -17.01 12.38 5.60
N ALA A 46 -16.71 12.71 4.34
CA ALA A 46 -17.03 11.84 3.21
C ALA A 46 -16.29 10.50 3.26
N PHE A 47 -15.05 10.50 3.77
CA PHE A 47 -14.29 9.27 3.95
C PHE A 47 -14.95 8.37 5.03
N GLU A 48 -15.34 8.93 6.17
CA GLU A 48 -15.99 8.20 7.26
C GLU A 48 -17.39 7.71 6.88
N GLU A 49 -18.14 8.48 6.10
CA GLU A 49 -19.42 8.03 5.54
C GLU A 49 -19.27 6.81 4.63
N ARG A 50 -18.18 6.74 3.85
CA ARG A 50 -17.94 5.64 2.92
C ARG A 50 -17.35 4.40 3.58
N TYR A 51 -16.37 4.57 4.48
CA TYR A 51 -15.54 3.49 5.02
C TYR A 51 -15.75 3.23 6.52
N GLY A 52 -16.56 4.05 7.19
CA GLY A 52 -16.74 4.00 8.65
C GLY A 52 -15.54 4.53 9.41
N ASN A 53 -15.63 4.49 10.73
CA ASN A 53 -14.64 5.10 11.63
C ASN A 53 -13.47 4.17 11.99
N ALA A 54 -13.40 2.98 11.42
CA ALA A 54 -12.34 2.01 11.72
C ALA A 54 -10.93 2.49 11.33
N PHE A 55 -10.85 3.48 10.46
CA PHE A 55 -9.60 4.05 9.95
C PHE A 55 -9.15 5.32 10.67
N SER A 56 -9.94 5.88 11.60
CA SER A 56 -9.66 7.18 12.24
C SER A 56 -8.27 7.25 12.87
N SER A 57 -7.79 6.15 13.46
CA SER A 57 -6.44 6.07 14.04
C SER A 57 -5.30 6.02 13.01
N LYS A 58 -5.61 5.91 11.72
CA LYS A 58 -4.62 5.90 10.62
C LYS A 58 -4.65 7.20 9.81
N ILE A 59 -5.60 8.10 10.03
CA ILE A 59 -5.75 9.33 9.26
C ILE A 59 -4.91 10.43 9.87
N ALA A 60 -3.95 10.95 9.10
CA ALA A 60 -3.09 12.07 9.52
C ALA A 60 -3.77 13.44 9.36
N GLY A 61 -4.72 13.54 8.45
CA GLY A 61 -5.47 14.77 8.19
C GLY A 61 -6.00 14.87 6.77
N GLU A 62 -6.55 16.05 6.45
CA GLU A 62 -7.08 16.37 5.13
C GLU A 62 -6.04 17.11 4.27
N TYR A 63 -5.88 16.67 3.03
CA TYR A 63 -5.03 17.35 2.06
C TYR A 63 -5.80 18.41 1.26
N SER A 64 -5.09 19.40 0.74
CA SER A 64 -5.61 20.37 -0.23
C SER A 64 -5.18 20.04 -1.66
N GLY A 65 -5.88 20.63 -2.63
CA GLY A 65 -5.74 20.26 -4.05
C GLY A 65 -6.69 19.14 -4.45
N ASN A 66 -6.61 18.70 -5.68
CA ASN A 66 -7.36 17.57 -6.23
C ASN A 66 -6.42 16.78 -7.14
N LEU A 67 -6.49 15.48 -7.06
CA LEU A 67 -5.81 14.62 -8.03
C LEU A 67 -6.50 14.76 -9.40
N SER A 68 -5.71 14.93 -10.46
CA SER A 68 -6.22 15.02 -11.82
C SER A 68 -6.68 13.63 -12.32
N ASN A 69 -7.79 13.59 -13.04
CA ASN A 69 -8.21 12.35 -13.73
C ASN A 69 -7.28 12.00 -14.88
N ASP A 70 -6.74 13.02 -15.58
CA ASP A 70 -5.86 12.81 -16.75
C ASP A 70 -4.42 12.43 -16.35
N GLY A 71 -4.15 12.28 -15.05
CA GLY A 71 -2.81 12.04 -14.53
C GLY A 71 -2.05 13.31 -14.18
N GLU A 72 -1.10 13.19 -13.25
CA GLU A 72 -0.23 14.31 -12.84
C GLU A 72 0.99 13.82 -12.05
N LEU A 73 1.90 14.74 -11.79
CA LEU A 73 3.06 14.53 -10.95
C LEU A 73 2.65 14.47 -9.47
N ILE A 74 3.13 13.48 -8.77
CA ILE A 74 3.06 13.37 -7.30
C ILE A 74 4.48 13.49 -6.75
N THR A 75 4.70 14.43 -5.84
CA THR A 75 6.00 14.58 -5.19
C THR A 75 5.86 14.64 -3.68
N LEU A 76 6.62 13.79 -3.00
CA LEU A 76 6.79 13.78 -1.55
C LEU A 76 8.26 14.12 -1.24
N VAL A 77 8.46 15.10 -0.36
CA VAL A 77 9.79 15.54 0.06
C VAL A 77 9.97 15.38 1.58
N ASP A 78 11.21 15.32 2.01
CA ASP A 78 11.58 15.35 3.43
C ASP A 78 11.66 16.80 3.98
N ALA A 79 12.07 16.94 5.24
CA ALA A 79 12.18 18.22 5.92
C ALA A 79 13.26 19.15 5.31
N THR A 80 14.12 18.64 4.44
CA THR A 80 15.17 19.40 3.73
C THR A 80 14.81 19.66 2.26
N ASP A 81 13.55 19.41 1.89
CA ASP A 81 13.04 19.47 0.52
C ASP A 81 13.72 18.47 -0.45
N THR A 82 14.31 17.39 0.10
CA THR A 82 14.86 16.30 -0.71
C THR A 82 13.75 15.33 -1.09
N ASN A 83 13.70 14.91 -2.35
CA ASN A 83 12.69 13.97 -2.83
C ASN A 83 12.80 12.61 -2.14
N ILE A 84 11.71 12.20 -1.46
CA ILE A 84 11.48 10.83 -1.00
C ILE A 84 10.92 9.99 -2.13
N LEU A 85 9.95 10.55 -2.88
CA LEU A 85 9.42 9.99 -4.12
C LEU A 85 8.93 11.11 -5.05
N SER A 86 9.00 10.85 -6.34
CA SER A 86 8.42 11.71 -7.37
C SER A 86 8.10 10.84 -8.58
N PHE A 87 6.85 10.85 -9.02
CA PHE A 87 6.39 10.07 -10.17
C PHE A 87 5.14 10.70 -10.78
N THR A 88 4.89 10.41 -12.05
CA THR A 88 3.66 10.78 -12.75
C THR A 88 2.80 9.54 -12.94
N TYR A 89 1.55 9.58 -12.52
CA TYR A 89 0.55 8.58 -12.90
C TYR A 89 -0.26 9.09 -14.09
N ASN A 90 -1.00 8.19 -14.74
CA ASN A 90 -1.89 8.52 -15.85
C ASN A 90 -3.13 7.62 -15.80
N ASP A 91 -4.16 7.97 -16.58
CA ASP A 91 -5.41 7.22 -16.77
C ASP A 91 -5.44 6.43 -18.08
N GLN A 92 -4.47 6.69 -19.00
CA GLN A 92 -4.41 6.07 -20.32
C GLN A 92 -3.55 4.81 -20.31
N SER A 93 -3.91 3.84 -21.18
CA SER A 93 -3.08 2.65 -21.42
C SER A 93 -1.61 3.04 -21.65
N PRO A 94 -0.63 2.35 -21.03
CA PRO A 94 -0.74 1.06 -20.32
C PRO A 94 -1.07 1.12 -18.81
N TRP A 95 -1.54 2.24 -18.28
CA TRP A 95 -2.07 2.32 -16.92
C TRP A 95 -3.39 1.55 -16.81
N PRO A 96 -3.75 1.03 -15.62
CA PRO A 96 -5.06 0.41 -15.40
C PRO A 96 -6.19 1.42 -15.67
N GLU A 97 -7.17 1.04 -16.46
CA GLU A 97 -8.28 1.92 -16.88
C GLU A 97 -9.46 1.91 -15.88
N GLU A 98 -9.65 0.82 -15.10
CA GLU A 98 -10.78 0.68 -14.16
C GLU A 98 -10.82 1.74 -13.03
N PRO A 99 -9.68 2.33 -12.58
CA PRO A 99 -9.72 3.45 -11.65
C PRO A 99 -10.33 4.72 -12.23
N ASP A 100 -10.39 4.87 -13.55
CA ASP A 100 -11.01 6.02 -14.21
C ASP A 100 -12.52 5.80 -14.41
N GLY A 101 -13.29 6.13 -13.37
CA GLY A 101 -14.76 6.17 -13.41
C GLY A 101 -15.49 4.92 -12.93
N ASP A 102 -14.87 3.73 -12.90
CA ASP A 102 -15.52 2.47 -12.53
C ASP A 102 -15.51 2.20 -11.01
N SER A 103 -15.21 3.23 -10.21
CA SER A 103 -15.17 3.18 -8.74
C SER A 103 -14.05 2.33 -8.14
N TYR A 104 -13.08 1.88 -8.92
CA TYR A 104 -11.88 1.23 -8.42
C TYR A 104 -10.82 2.28 -8.06
N THR A 105 -9.77 1.87 -7.36
CA THR A 105 -8.64 2.73 -7.01
C THR A 105 -7.35 2.17 -7.59
N LEU A 106 -6.42 3.05 -7.95
CA LEU A 106 -5.09 2.65 -8.38
C LEU A 106 -4.28 2.18 -7.16
N VAL A 107 -3.77 0.95 -7.20
CA VAL A 107 -2.98 0.36 -6.12
C VAL A 107 -1.70 -0.28 -6.63
N LEU A 108 -0.63 -0.20 -5.84
CA LEU A 108 0.62 -0.91 -6.14
C LEU A 108 0.42 -2.42 -6.03
N ILE A 109 0.94 -3.17 -7.00
CA ILE A 109 0.91 -4.63 -7.01
C ILE A 109 1.72 -5.18 -5.83
N ASN A 110 2.87 -4.57 -5.56
CA ASN A 110 3.77 -5.04 -4.50
C ASN A 110 4.31 -3.88 -3.65
N PRO A 111 3.51 -3.36 -2.69
CA PRO A 111 3.90 -2.20 -1.90
C PRO A 111 4.97 -2.49 -0.83
N VAL A 112 5.22 -3.75 -0.49
CA VAL A 112 6.03 -4.14 0.70
C VAL A 112 7.39 -4.74 0.35
N ARG A 113 7.60 -5.30 -0.83
CA ARG A 113 8.81 -6.05 -1.15
C ARG A 113 9.90 -5.22 -1.82
N PRO A 114 11.20 -5.52 -1.52
CA PRO A 114 12.29 -5.06 -2.37
C PRO A 114 12.28 -5.82 -3.74
N PRO A 115 12.72 -5.19 -4.84
CA PRO A 115 13.13 -3.79 -4.91
C PRO A 115 11.95 -2.85 -4.69
N ILE A 116 12.24 -1.59 -4.35
CA ILE A 116 11.22 -0.54 -4.33
C ILE A 116 10.67 -0.42 -5.75
N PRO A 117 9.35 -0.52 -5.98
CA PRO A 117 8.78 -0.39 -7.32
C PRO A 117 9.08 1.00 -7.88
N GLU A 118 9.33 1.07 -9.17
CA GLU A 118 9.35 2.34 -9.89
C GLU A 118 7.90 2.83 -10.01
N TYR A 119 7.56 3.85 -9.23
CA TYR A 119 6.18 4.34 -9.15
C TYR A 119 5.65 4.93 -10.46
N GLY A 120 6.54 5.39 -11.35
CA GLY A 120 6.19 5.87 -12.68
C GLY A 120 5.99 4.77 -13.72
N ASP A 121 6.27 3.51 -13.39
CA ASP A 121 6.06 2.37 -14.31
C ASP A 121 4.65 1.80 -14.08
N PRO A 122 3.75 1.89 -15.09
CA PRO A 122 2.39 1.37 -14.99
C PRO A 122 2.32 -0.14 -14.71
N ALA A 123 3.35 -0.92 -15.07
CA ALA A 123 3.43 -2.35 -14.77
C ALA A 123 3.47 -2.68 -13.27
N ASN A 124 3.75 -1.68 -12.41
CA ASN A 124 3.73 -1.83 -10.96
C ASN A 124 2.37 -1.49 -10.33
N TRP A 125 1.37 -1.14 -11.15
CA TRP A 125 0.07 -0.73 -10.68
C TRP A 125 -1.05 -1.63 -11.22
N ARG A 126 -2.14 -1.68 -10.50
CA ARG A 126 -3.39 -2.34 -10.88
C ARG A 126 -4.59 -1.63 -10.30
N ALA A 127 -5.77 -1.95 -10.78
CA ALA A 127 -6.99 -1.59 -10.09
C ALA A 127 -7.09 -2.33 -8.74
N SER A 128 -7.76 -1.73 -7.77
CA SER A 128 -8.12 -2.40 -6.52
C SER A 128 -9.03 -3.60 -6.81
N ALA A 129 -8.98 -4.60 -5.95
CA ALA A 129 -9.78 -5.80 -6.12
C ALA A 129 -11.29 -5.60 -5.86
N SER A 130 -11.64 -4.53 -5.16
CA SER A 130 -13.02 -4.18 -4.85
C SER A 130 -13.30 -2.73 -5.23
N SER A 131 -14.53 -2.46 -5.68
CA SER A 131 -15.01 -1.10 -5.85
C SER A 131 -14.88 -0.31 -4.55
N GLY A 132 -14.33 0.90 -4.65
CA GLY A 132 -14.03 1.76 -3.50
C GLY A 132 -12.64 1.58 -2.93
N GLY A 133 -11.91 0.53 -3.32
CA GLY A 133 -10.58 0.27 -2.81
C GLY A 133 -10.55 -0.27 -1.37
N SER A 134 -9.36 -0.33 -0.81
CA SER A 134 -9.08 -0.80 0.56
C SER A 134 -8.11 0.15 1.27
N PRO A 135 -8.58 1.32 1.75
CA PRO A 135 -7.73 2.32 2.38
C PRO A 135 -6.91 1.76 3.54
N GLY A 136 -5.60 2.01 3.53
CA GLY A 136 -4.71 1.57 4.61
C GLY A 136 -4.44 0.08 4.69
N ASP A 137 -4.83 -0.67 3.67
CA ASP A 137 -4.51 -2.08 3.48
C ASP A 137 -3.58 -2.29 2.27
N THR A 138 -3.17 -3.51 2.03
CA THR A 138 -2.37 -3.89 0.85
C THR A 138 -3.18 -3.94 -0.44
N GLY A 139 -4.51 -3.82 -0.34
CA GLY A 139 -5.43 -4.02 -1.44
C GLY A 139 -5.58 -5.50 -1.85
N SER A 140 -4.95 -6.40 -1.14
CA SER A 140 -5.11 -7.84 -1.33
C SER A 140 -6.48 -8.29 -0.85
N SER A 141 -7.33 -8.70 -1.75
CA SER A 141 -8.67 -9.21 -1.42
C SER A 141 -8.85 -10.68 -1.81
N ASN A 142 -7.91 -11.25 -2.53
CA ASN A 142 -7.97 -12.64 -2.96
C ASN A 142 -6.58 -13.31 -2.94
N TYR A 143 -6.59 -14.62 -3.05
CA TYR A 143 -5.37 -15.44 -2.99
C TYR A 143 -4.31 -15.07 -4.04
N ASN A 144 -4.71 -14.68 -5.23
CA ASN A 144 -3.75 -14.26 -6.27
C ASN A 144 -3.06 -12.96 -5.90
N ASP A 145 -3.79 -11.98 -5.39
CA ASP A 145 -3.21 -10.71 -4.92
C ASP A 145 -2.27 -10.94 -3.74
N TRP A 146 -2.63 -11.82 -2.81
CA TRP A 146 -1.78 -12.22 -1.71
C TRP A 146 -0.51 -12.92 -2.23
N LYS A 147 -0.61 -13.80 -3.23
CA LYS A 147 0.57 -14.41 -3.90
C LYS A 147 1.48 -13.34 -4.50
N ILE A 148 0.93 -12.40 -5.27
CA ILE A 148 1.70 -11.29 -5.84
C ILE A 148 2.39 -10.49 -4.74
N ALA A 149 1.64 -10.09 -3.70
CA ALA A 149 2.18 -9.36 -2.56
C ALA A 149 3.30 -10.12 -1.83
N ASN A 150 3.29 -11.45 -1.89
CA ASN A 150 4.32 -12.32 -1.35
C ASN A 150 5.36 -12.78 -2.39
N GLY A 151 5.30 -12.30 -3.67
CA GLY A 151 6.22 -12.61 -4.78
C GLY A 151 6.21 -14.08 -5.16
N LEU A 152 5.07 -14.71 -4.98
CA LEU A 152 4.84 -16.08 -5.37
C LEU A 152 4.38 -16.13 -6.83
N PRO A 153 4.73 -17.18 -7.60
CA PRO A 153 4.32 -17.29 -8.99
C PRO A 153 2.80 -17.44 -9.17
N ILE A 154 2.31 -16.98 -10.31
CA ILE A 154 0.93 -17.17 -10.78
C ILE A 154 1.00 -17.78 -12.19
N PRO A 155 0.27 -18.87 -12.48
CA PRO A 155 -0.52 -19.68 -11.58
C PRO A 155 0.34 -20.73 -10.88
N GLU A 156 0.29 -20.80 -9.59
CA GLU A 156 0.76 -21.95 -8.84
C GLU A 156 -0.21 -22.32 -7.77
N THR A 157 -0.40 -23.61 -7.63
CA THR A 157 -1.18 -24.22 -6.56
C THR A 157 -0.22 -24.81 -5.55
N ASP A 158 -0.49 -24.67 -4.27
CA ASP A 158 0.00 -25.53 -3.21
C ASP A 158 1.52 -25.71 -3.07
N ALA A 159 2.32 -24.70 -3.44
CA ALA A 159 3.73 -24.67 -3.11
C ALA A 159 3.95 -24.35 -1.63
N ASP A 160 4.95 -24.95 -1.03
CA ASP A 160 5.47 -24.68 0.32
C ASP A 160 6.93 -24.20 0.18
N PRO A 161 7.15 -22.88 -0.08
CA PRO A 161 8.47 -22.35 -0.40
C PRO A 161 9.45 -22.39 0.77
N ASP A 162 8.98 -22.19 2.00
CA ASP A 162 9.79 -22.18 3.23
C ASP A 162 9.86 -23.54 3.92
N ARG A 163 9.09 -24.52 3.40
CA ARG A 163 9.13 -25.94 3.80
C ARG A 163 8.77 -26.17 5.27
N ASP A 164 7.78 -25.43 5.73
CA ASP A 164 7.28 -25.60 7.10
C ASP A 164 6.09 -26.57 7.21
N GLY A 165 5.66 -27.14 6.08
CA GLY A 165 4.56 -28.10 5.99
C GLY A 165 3.19 -27.44 5.79
N ARG A 166 3.15 -26.14 5.59
CA ARG A 166 1.98 -25.38 5.19
C ARG A 166 2.13 -24.94 3.75
N ASP A 167 1.16 -25.23 2.93
CA ASP A 167 1.14 -24.71 1.56
C ASP A 167 0.69 -23.23 1.54
N ASN A 168 1.01 -22.54 0.46
CA ASN A 168 0.67 -21.14 0.28
C ASN A 168 -0.84 -20.84 0.47
N LEU A 169 -1.73 -21.77 0.15
CA LEU A 169 -3.16 -21.59 0.30
C LEU A 169 -3.57 -21.64 1.79
N LEU A 170 -3.01 -22.57 2.54
CA LEU A 170 -3.25 -22.68 3.98
C LEU A 170 -2.72 -21.43 4.69
N GLU A 171 -1.51 -20.98 4.35
CA GLU A 171 -0.91 -19.77 4.90
C GLU A 171 -1.71 -18.49 4.58
N TYR A 172 -2.29 -18.43 3.37
CA TYR A 172 -3.21 -17.34 3.03
C TYR A 172 -4.42 -17.30 3.98
N PHE A 173 -5.03 -18.44 4.29
CA PHE A 173 -6.18 -18.51 5.20
C PHE A 173 -5.79 -18.28 6.65
N GLU A 174 -4.61 -18.71 7.07
CA GLU A 174 -4.10 -18.55 8.43
C GLU A 174 -3.45 -17.16 8.65
N GLY A 175 -3.14 -16.44 7.58
CA GLY A 175 -2.48 -15.13 7.64
C GLY A 175 -1.00 -15.23 8.00
N THR A 176 -0.37 -16.36 7.70
CA THR A 176 1.05 -16.61 7.95
C THR A 176 1.94 -16.17 6.79
N ASN A 177 3.25 -16.31 6.89
CA ASN A 177 4.22 -15.79 5.92
C ASN A 177 4.79 -16.91 5.05
N PRO A 178 4.45 -17.03 3.75
CA PRO A 178 4.84 -18.14 2.88
C PRO A 178 6.35 -18.21 2.53
N ASN A 179 7.14 -17.33 3.11
CA ASN A 179 8.59 -17.28 2.86
C ASN A 179 9.40 -17.35 4.16
N SER A 180 8.74 -17.65 5.28
CA SER A 180 9.39 -17.72 6.58
C SER A 180 8.67 -18.74 7.46
N SER A 181 9.29 -19.90 7.67
CA SER A 181 8.75 -20.98 8.49
C SER A 181 8.19 -20.48 9.82
N ASP A 182 6.92 -20.75 10.05
CA ASP A 182 6.19 -20.46 11.29
C ASP A 182 6.28 -21.59 12.30
N LEU A 183 7.00 -22.65 11.96
CA LEU A 183 7.29 -23.74 12.91
C LEU A 183 8.18 -23.21 14.02
N ALA A 184 7.74 -23.39 15.26
CA ALA A 184 8.58 -23.09 16.41
C ALA A 184 9.85 -23.94 16.33
N SER A 185 10.99 -23.30 16.46
CA SER A 185 12.30 -23.98 16.47
C SER A 185 12.32 -25.04 17.58
N GLY A 186 12.25 -26.34 17.21
CA GLY A 186 12.23 -27.43 18.15
C GLY A 186 11.09 -28.45 18.00
N THR A 187 10.21 -28.30 17.01
CA THR A 187 9.19 -29.33 16.76
C THR A 187 9.82 -30.52 16.02
N ILE A 188 9.96 -31.65 16.68
CA ILE A 188 10.39 -32.91 16.06
C ILE A 188 9.17 -33.48 15.34
N ALA A 189 9.19 -33.47 13.99
CA ALA A 189 8.24 -34.27 13.22
C ALA A 189 8.54 -35.76 13.42
N LEU A 190 7.55 -36.54 13.82
CA LEU A 190 7.60 -38.00 13.88
C LEU A 190 7.34 -38.60 12.51
#